data_7559be68a06558c348016baebbe1242a
#
_entry.id   7559be68a06558c348016baebbe1242a
#
_cell.length_a   1.000
_cell.length_b   1.000
_cell.length_c   1.000
_cell.angle_alpha   90.00
_cell.angle_beta   90.00
_cell.angle_gamma   90.00
#
_symmetry.space_group_name_H-M   'P 1'
#
loop_
_entity.id
_entity.type
_entity.pdbx_description
1 polymer ?
#
loop_
_entity_poly.entity_id
_entity_poly.type
_entity_poly.pdbx_seq_one_letter_code
_entity_poly.pdbx_strand_id
1 'polypeptide(L)'
;MAEKSTIARPYAQAAFDIAQEKGDLKGWSEMLQLIAAVSSDAVMSDMISNPSIEREKITEIIVDVCGDSLNDTAKNFVQVLAENGRLNVAVEIAQGYEAHRAEAEKTVEAEVTSAFPLTDTQIKSVTDALKKRLGREVNLVTKIDESIVGGAIIRAGDLVIDGSVNGQLEKLANTLMG
;
A
#
# COMPACT_ATOMS: atom_id res chain seq x y z
N MET A 1 -6.57 -21.62 10.98
CA MET A 1 -5.71 -20.66 10.24
C MET A 1 -6.53 -19.64 9.44
N ALA A 2 -7.55 -20.04 8.67
CA ALA A 2 -8.37 -19.09 7.89
C ALA A 2 -9.11 -18.02 8.72
N GLU A 3 -9.59 -18.35 9.91
CA GLU A 3 -10.27 -17.41 10.81
C GLU A 3 -9.35 -16.28 11.31
N LYS A 4 -8.12 -16.61 11.73
CA LYS A 4 -7.16 -15.61 12.22
C LYS A 4 -6.77 -14.61 11.12
N SER A 5 -6.51 -15.10 9.92
CA SER A 5 -6.21 -14.27 8.75
C SER A 5 -7.38 -13.34 8.38
N THR A 6 -8.62 -13.81 8.49
CA THR A 6 -9.81 -12.97 8.24
C THR A 6 -9.94 -11.86 9.26
N ILE A 7 -9.66 -12.14 10.53
CA ILE A 7 -9.69 -11.15 11.61
C ILE A 7 -8.53 -10.14 11.46
N ALA A 8 -7.36 -10.60 11.03
CA ALA A 8 -6.18 -9.77 10.87
C ALA A 8 -6.27 -8.78 9.70
N ARG A 9 -7.02 -9.13 8.65
CA ARG A 9 -7.10 -8.36 7.38
C ARG A 9 -7.41 -6.87 7.56
N PRO A 10 -8.45 -6.43 8.29
CA PRO A 10 -8.75 -5.00 8.45
C PRO A 10 -7.64 -4.25 9.19
N TYR A 11 -6.95 -4.88 10.12
CA TYR A 11 -5.83 -4.28 10.83
C TYR A 11 -4.58 -4.15 9.96
N ALA A 12 -4.28 -5.18 9.15
CA ALA A 12 -3.19 -5.13 8.18
C ALA A 12 -3.41 -4.03 7.13
N GLN A 13 -4.63 -3.88 6.63
CA GLN A 13 -5.00 -2.82 5.71
C GLN A 13 -4.85 -1.44 6.36
N ALA A 14 -5.38 -1.25 7.57
CA ALA A 14 -5.29 0.03 8.27
C ALA A 14 -3.82 0.42 8.56
N ALA A 15 -2.98 -0.52 8.98
CA ALA A 15 -1.55 -0.29 9.17
C ALA A 15 -0.86 0.10 7.86
N PHE A 16 -1.23 -0.54 6.75
CA PHE A 16 -0.69 -0.24 5.43
C PHE A 16 -1.11 1.16 4.95
N ASP A 17 -2.37 1.55 5.12
CA ASP A 17 -2.88 2.87 4.73
C ASP A 17 -2.16 3.98 5.49
N ILE A 18 -1.95 3.81 6.80
CA ILE A 18 -1.19 4.76 7.64
C ILE A 18 0.29 4.84 7.19
N ALA A 19 0.91 3.70 6.90
CA ALA A 19 2.29 3.63 6.44
C ALA A 19 2.47 4.31 5.08
N GLN A 20 1.51 4.13 4.18
CA GLN A 20 1.49 4.74 2.85
C GLN A 20 1.29 6.25 2.94
N GLU A 21 0.37 6.72 3.78
CA GLU A 21 0.14 8.15 4.01
C GLU A 21 1.39 8.86 4.57
N LYS A 22 2.11 8.19 5.46
CA LYS A 22 3.36 8.70 6.06
C LYS A 22 4.60 8.49 5.18
N GLY A 23 4.51 7.69 4.12
CA GLY A 23 5.63 7.36 3.24
C GLY A 23 6.69 6.46 3.89
N ASP A 24 6.35 5.72 4.95
CA ASP A 24 7.26 4.88 5.74
C ASP A 24 6.82 3.42 5.78
N LEU A 25 6.72 2.81 4.60
CA LEU A 25 6.34 1.40 4.47
C LEU A 25 7.36 0.45 5.13
N LYS A 26 8.65 0.81 5.06
CA LYS A 26 9.71 -0.03 5.63
C LYS A 26 9.73 0.02 7.15
N GLY A 27 9.64 1.21 7.75
CA GLY A 27 9.62 1.37 9.21
C GLY A 27 8.40 0.67 9.84
N TRP A 28 7.23 0.75 9.20
CA TRP A 28 6.05 0.02 9.64
C TRP A 28 6.20 -1.50 9.54
N SER A 29 6.88 -2.01 8.50
CA SER A 29 7.21 -3.42 8.40
C SER A 29 8.04 -3.90 9.59
N GLU A 30 9.12 -3.18 9.91
CA GLU A 30 10.01 -3.51 11.02
C GLU A 30 9.27 -3.46 12.38
N MET A 31 8.43 -2.45 12.61
CA MET A 31 7.62 -2.32 13.83
C MET A 31 6.60 -3.45 13.96
N LEU A 32 5.88 -3.80 12.90
CA LEU A 32 4.90 -4.89 12.93
C LEU A 32 5.55 -6.26 13.12
N GLN A 33 6.72 -6.49 12.54
CA GLN A 33 7.50 -7.72 12.75
C GLN A 33 7.95 -7.83 14.21
N LEU A 34 8.39 -6.73 14.82
CA LEU A 34 8.77 -6.70 16.23
C LEU A 34 7.57 -6.99 17.14
N ILE A 35 6.43 -6.34 16.90
CA ILE A 35 5.18 -6.59 17.64
C ILE A 35 4.76 -8.05 17.51
N ALA A 36 4.84 -8.62 16.30
CA ALA A 36 4.51 -10.03 16.05
C ALA A 36 5.46 -10.97 16.79
N ALA A 37 6.77 -10.71 16.79
CA ALA A 37 7.77 -11.49 17.49
C ALA A 37 7.52 -11.48 19.00
N VAL A 38 7.31 -10.31 19.60
CA VAL A 38 7.02 -10.16 21.04
C VAL A 38 5.70 -10.86 21.41
N SER A 39 4.64 -10.67 20.59
CA SER A 39 3.33 -11.29 20.86
C SER A 39 3.31 -12.81 20.68
N SER A 40 4.25 -13.38 19.91
CA SER A 40 4.39 -14.81 19.70
C SER A 40 5.31 -15.52 20.68
N ASP A 41 6.02 -14.76 21.54
CA ASP A 41 6.77 -15.33 22.66
C ASP A 41 5.85 -16.14 23.58
N ALA A 42 6.32 -17.28 24.09
CA ALA A 42 5.50 -18.20 24.88
C ALA A 42 4.90 -17.53 26.13
N VAL A 43 5.71 -16.77 26.85
CA VAL A 43 5.28 -16.06 28.08
C VAL A 43 4.27 -14.97 27.74
N MET A 44 4.54 -14.19 26.69
CA MET A 44 3.65 -13.12 26.25
C MET A 44 2.33 -13.67 25.71
N SER A 45 2.36 -14.75 24.94
CA SER A 45 1.18 -15.43 24.42
C SER A 45 0.27 -15.94 25.53
N ASP A 46 0.85 -16.50 26.60
CA ASP A 46 0.11 -16.93 27.79
C ASP A 46 -0.53 -15.74 28.52
N MET A 47 0.19 -14.62 28.63
CA MET A 47 -0.32 -13.39 29.23
C MET A 47 -1.47 -12.80 28.40
N ILE A 48 -1.33 -12.72 27.06
CA ILE A 48 -2.37 -12.22 26.14
C ILE A 48 -3.63 -13.06 26.23
N SER A 49 -3.48 -14.37 26.44
CA SER A 49 -4.59 -15.32 26.52
C SER A 49 -5.27 -15.37 27.88
N ASN A 50 -4.65 -14.78 28.92
CA ASN A 50 -5.16 -14.83 30.29
C ASN A 50 -6.17 -13.70 30.55
N PRO A 51 -7.46 -14.01 30.76
CA PRO A 51 -8.50 -13.01 30.98
C PRO A 51 -8.38 -12.24 32.30
N SER A 52 -7.52 -12.70 33.23
CA SER A 52 -7.31 -12.05 34.52
C SER A 52 -6.30 -10.89 34.45
N ILE A 53 -5.58 -10.76 33.33
CA ILE A 53 -4.61 -9.66 33.12
C ILE A 53 -5.31 -8.52 32.38
N GLU A 54 -5.20 -7.33 32.96
CA GLU A 54 -5.73 -6.10 32.34
C GLU A 54 -5.01 -5.82 31.02
N ARG A 55 -5.77 -5.44 30.00
CA ARG A 55 -5.27 -5.21 28.63
C ARG A 55 -4.28 -4.04 28.58
N GLU A 56 -4.49 -3.03 29.42
CA GLU A 56 -3.59 -1.89 29.56
C GLU A 56 -2.19 -2.34 30.00
N LYS A 57 -2.09 -3.27 30.96
CA LYS A 57 -0.81 -3.82 31.42
C LYS A 57 -0.09 -4.61 30.32
N ILE A 58 -0.85 -5.36 29.51
CA ILE A 58 -0.27 -6.08 28.37
C ILE A 58 0.30 -5.08 27.35
N THR A 59 -0.43 -3.99 27.09
CA THR A 59 0.03 -2.93 26.19
C THR A 59 1.31 -2.29 26.71
N GLU A 60 1.36 -1.92 28.00
CA GLU A 60 2.56 -1.33 28.64
C GLU A 60 3.77 -2.25 28.50
N ILE A 61 3.62 -3.54 28.79
CA ILE A 61 4.71 -4.52 28.68
C ILE A 61 5.20 -4.63 27.24
N ILE A 62 4.31 -4.71 26.24
CA ILE A 62 4.72 -4.78 24.83
C ILE A 62 5.45 -3.51 24.42
N VAL A 63 4.95 -2.35 24.82
CA VAL A 63 5.57 -1.06 24.49
C VAL A 63 6.94 -0.94 25.16
N ASP A 64 7.08 -1.36 26.43
CA ASP A 64 8.34 -1.34 27.15
C ASP A 64 9.38 -2.31 26.53
N VAL A 65 8.96 -3.51 26.15
CA VAL A 65 9.84 -4.49 25.49
C VAL A 65 10.29 -4.00 24.11
N CYS A 66 9.40 -3.37 23.34
CA CYS A 66 9.73 -2.81 22.03
C CYS A 66 10.51 -1.48 22.13
N GLY A 67 10.39 -0.75 23.25
CA GLY A 67 11.13 0.47 23.55
C GLY A 67 10.99 1.55 22.47
N ASP A 68 12.13 2.16 22.11
CA ASP A 68 12.21 3.24 21.12
C ASP A 68 12.02 2.78 19.68
N SER A 69 11.88 1.47 19.45
CA SER A 69 11.63 0.91 18.09
C SER A 69 10.22 1.18 17.60
N LEU A 70 9.28 1.58 18.48
CA LEU A 70 7.91 1.95 18.13
C LEU A 70 7.73 3.46 18.16
N ASN A 71 7.24 4.01 17.06
CA ASN A 71 6.76 5.39 17.03
C ASN A 71 5.39 5.51 17.74
N ASP A 72 4.96 6.75 18.04
CA ASP A 72 3.70 6.99 18.77
C ASP A 72 2.47 6.41 18.06
N THR A 73 2.47 6.38 16.73
CA THR A 73 1.37 5.79 15.97
C THR A 73 1.33 4.27 16.11
N ALA A 74 2.50 3.61 16.12
CA ALA A 74 2.59 2.17 16.34
C ALA A 74 2.22 1.79 17.78
N LYS A 75 2.57 2.62 18.80
CA LYS A 75 2.11 2.45 20.18
C LYS A 75 0.59 2.51 20.28
N ASN A 76 -0.03 3.50 19.65
CA ASN A 76 -1.49 3.60 19.57
C ASN A 76 -2.11 2.39 18.84
N PHE A 77 -1.45 1.88 17.80
CA PHE A 77 -1.90 0.68 17.10
C PHE A 77 -1.88 -0.56 17.99
N VAL A 78 -0.82 -0.75 18.79
CA VAL A 78 -0.73 -1.82 19.81
C VAL A 78 -1.85 -1.69 20.85
N GLN A 79 -2.15 -0.48 21.31
CA GLN A 79 -3.25 -0.22 22.23
C GLN A 79 -4.61 -0.64 21.61
N VAL A 80 -4.89 -0.24 20.38
CA VAL A 80 -6.13 -0.64 19.67
C VAL A 80 -6.23 -2.16 19.54
N LEU A 81 -5.11 -2.85 19.25
CA LEU A 81 -5.09 -4.32 19.17
C LEU A 81 -5.37 -4.96 20.54
N ALA A 82 -4.82 -4.40 21.63
CA ALA A 82 -5.04 -4.90 22.97
C ALA A 82 -6.49 -4.72 23.40
N GLU A 83 -7.05 -3.52 23.26
CA GLU A 83 -8.45 -3.19 23.59
C GLU A 83 -9.45 -4.12 22.89
N ASN A 84 -9.18 -4.45 21.62
CA ASN A 84 -10.02 -5.36 20.84
C ASN A 84 -9.69 -6.85 21.07
N GLY A 85 -8.67 -7.19 21.90
CA GLY A 85 -8.25 -8.57 22.11
C GLY A 85 -7.69 -9.22 20.86
N ARG A 86 -6.98 -8.46 20.03
CA ARG A 86 -6.45 -8.91 18.72
C ARG A 86 -4.93 -9.04 18.69
N LEU A 87 -4.25 -8.89 19.79
CA LEU A 87 -2.80 -9.13 19.89
C LEU A 87 -2.42 -10.58 19.51
N ASN A 88 -3.33 -11.53 19.73
CA ASN A 88 -3.14 -12.95 19.36
C ASN A 88 -3.11 -13.20 17.85
N VAL A 89 -3.41 -12.21 17.01
CA VAL A 89 -3.32 -12.27 15.53
C VAL A 89 -2.27 -11.31 14.97
N ALA A 90 -1.36 -10.81 15.81
CA ALA A 90 -0.30 -9.87 15.40
C ALA A 90 0.61 -10.46 14.29
N VAL A 91 0.88 -11.75 14.33
CA VAL A 91 1.66 -12.45 13.29
C VAL A 91 0.94 -12.40 11.94
N GLU A 92 -0.35 -12.70 11.93
CA GLU A 92 -1.19 -12.67 10.72
C GLU A 92 -1.37 -11.23 10.21
N ILE A 93 -1.38 -10.23 11.12
CA ILE A 93 -1.40 -8.80 10.74
C ILE A 93 -0.09 -8.43 10.03
N ALA A 94 1.06 -8.80 10.57
CA ALA A 94 2.35 -8.54 9.95
C ALA A 94 2.47 -9.21 8.57
N GLN A 95 2.02 -10.46 8.44
CA GLN A 95 2.01 -11.17 7.16
C GLN A 95 1.08 -10.49 6.12
N GLY A 96 -0.10 -10.07 6.55
CA GLY A 96 -1.04 -9.33 5.70
C GLY A 96 -0.48 -7.99 5.23
N TYR A 97 0.19 -7.27 6.13
CA TYR A 97 0.88 -6.03 5.81
C TYR A 97 1.97 -6.22 4.75
N GLU A 98 2.83 -7.25 4.91
CA GLU A 98 3.87 -7.56 3.92
C GLU A 98 3.29 -7.92 2.54
N ALA A 99 2.14 -8.59 2.50
CA ALA A 99 1.45 -8.85 1.24
C ALA A 99 0.97 -7.57 0.55
N HIS A 100 0.40 -6.61 1.30
CA HIS A 100 0.00 -5.30 0.78
C HIS A 100 1.22 -4.48 0.33
N ARG A 101 2.29 -4.50 1.13
CA ARG A 101 3.55 -3.83 0.81
C ARG A 101 4.16 -4.39 -0.48
N ALA A 102 4.28 -5.71 -0.59
CA ALA A 102 4.81 -6.37 -1.78
C ALA A 102 3.98 -6.03 -3.04
N GLU A 103 2.66 -5.95 -2.91
CA GLU A 103 1.77 -5.56 -4.02
C GLU A 103 1.97 -4.08 -4.40
N ALA A 104 2.15 -3.19 -3.41
CA ALA A 104 2.40 -1.76 -3.65
C ALA A 104 3.81 -1.49 -4.22
N GLU A 105 4.81 -2.27 -3.80
CA GLU A 105 6.19 -2.17 -4.28
C GLU A 105 6.38 -2.79 -5.69
N LYS A 106 5.41 -3.54 -6.21
CA LYS A 106 5.47 -4.04 -7.58
C LYS A 106 5.51 -2.86 -8.56
N THR A 107 6.56 -2.82 -9.35
CA THR A 107 6.71 -1.84 -10.43
C THR A 107 5.68 -2.10 -11.52
N VAL A 108 4.88 -1.11 -11.86
CA VAL A 108 3.96 -1.19 -13.01
C VAL A 108 4.69 -0.71 -14.25
N GLU A 109 4.75 -1.56 -15.28
CA GLU A 109 5.23 -1.14 -16.59
C GLU A 109 4.14 -0.35 -17.30
N ALA A 110 4.45 0.91 -17.65
CA ALA A 110 3.53 1.78 -18.38
C ALA A 110 4.11 2.08 -19.76
N GLU A 111 3.37 1.74 -20.83
CA GLU A 111 3.69 2.10 -22.19
C GLU A 111 3.04 3.44 -22.53
N VAL A 112 3.83 4.41 -23.01
CA VAL A 112 3.33 5.67 -23.56
C VAL A 112 3.61 5.68 -25.04
N THR A 113 2.54 5.62 -25.84
CA THR A 113 2.61 5.74 -27.30
C THR A 113 2.30 7.18 -27.68
N SER A 114 3.22 7.84 -28.40
CA SER A 114 3.07 9.24 -28.84
C SER A 114 3.47 9.41 -30.30
N ALA A 115 2.94 10.44 -30.96
CA ALA A 115 3.27 10.77 -32.35
C ALA A 115 4.72 11.24 -32.52
N PHE A 116 5.30 11.86 -31.47
CA PHE A 116 6.65 12.41 -31.48
C PHE A 116 7.44 11.94 -30.25
N PRO A 117 8.79 11.96 -30.29
CA PRO A 117 9.59 11.66 -29.11
C PRO A 117 9.24 12.58 -27.94
N LEU A 118 9.00 12.00 -26.78
CA LEU A 118 8.75 12.75 -25.55
C LEU A 118 10.06 13.31 -24.99
N THR A 119 10.00 14.53 -24.48
CA THR A 119 11.13 15.14 -23.76
C THR A 119 11.25 14.55 -22.37
N ASP A 120 12.44 14.58 -21.76
CA ASP A 120 12.67 14.08 -20.40
C ASP A 120 11.74 14.71 -19.36
N THR A 121 11.40 15.98 -19.55
CA THR A 121 10.43 16.71 -18.69
C THR A 121 9.02 16.16 -18.81
N GLN A 122 8.59 15.79 -20.01
CA GLN A 122 7.28 15.16 -20.25
C GLN A 122 7.23 13.73 -19.69
N ILE A 123 8.28 12.95 -19.92
CA ILE A 123 8.43 11.59 -19.35
C ILE A 123 8.30 11.65 -17.83
N LYS A 124 9.04 12.55 -17.19
CA LYS A 124 9.00 12.73 -15.74
C LYS A 124 7.61 13.13 -15.24
N SER A 125 6.98 14.10 -15.89
CA SER A 125 5.62 14.56 -15.53
C SER A 125 4.57 13.44 -15.63
N VAL A 126 4.63 12.63 -16.69
CA VAL A 126 3.72 11.48 -16.88
C VAL A 126 4.00 10.40 -15.83
N THR A 127 5.28 10.11 -15.56
CA THR A 127 5.67 9.14 -14.53
C THR A 127 5.17 9.54 -13.15
N ASP A 128 5.36 10.81 -12.77
CA ASP A 128 4.92 11.32 -11.47
C ASP A 128 3.38 11.32 -11.34
N ALA A 129 2.67 11.67 -12.41
CA ALA A 129 1.21 11.60 -12.44
C ALA A 129 0.68 10.16 -12.32
N LEU A 130 1.32 9.22 -13.00
CA LEU A 130 0.97 7.79 -12.91
C LEU A 130 1.31 7.21 -11.54
N LYS A 131 2.46 7.52 -10.97
CA LYS A 131 2.82 7.13 -9.59
C LYS A 131 1.78 7.62 -8.60
N LYS A 132 1.39 8.89 -8.69
CA LYS A 132 0.37 9.48 -7.80
C LYS A 132 -1.00 8.80 -7.96
N ARG A 133 -1.37 8.41 -9.18
CA ARG A 133 -2.66 7.80 -9.48
C ARG A 133 -2.71 6.31 -9.12
N LEU A 134 -1.61 5.59 -9.38
CA LEU A 134 -1.52 4.13 -9.17
C LEU A 134 -1.03 3.76 -7.76
N GLY A 135 -0.39 4.71 -7.04
CA GLY A 135 0.22 4.44 -5.74
C GLY A 135 1.40 3.46 -5.79
N ARG A 136 2.02 3.30 -6.97
CA ARG A 136 3.08 2.31 -7.24
C ARG A 136 4.22 2.94 -8.02
N GLU A 137 5.41 2.33 -7.94
CA GLU A 137 6.51 2.67 -8.83
C GLU A 137 6.16 2.33 -10.28
N VAL A 138 6.43 3.27 -11.19
CA VAL A 138 6.10 3.13 -12.60
C VAL A 138 7.39 3.15 -13.43
N ASN A 139 7.60 2.08 -14.20
CA ASN A 139 8.62 2.03 -15.23
C ASN A 139 7.99 2.42 -16.58
N LEU A 140 8.37 3.56 -17.13
CA LEU A 140 7.75 4.13 -18.32
C LEU A 140 8.55 3.73 -19.56
N VAL A 141 7.90 3.02 -20.47
CA VAL A 141 8.42 2.66 -21.80
C VAL A 141 7.76 3.57 -22.83
N THR A 142 8.55 4.27 -23.62
CA THR A 142 8.05 5.16 -24.68
C THR A 142 8.06 4.46 -26.04
N LYS A 143 6.95 4.58 -26.76
CA LYS A 143 6.81 4.09 -28.13
C LYS A 143 6.36 5.23 -29.06
N ILE A 144 6.94 5.29 -30.23
CA ILE A 144 6.58 6.29 -31.22
C ILE A 144 5.66 5.63 -32.25
N ASP A 145 4.50 6.24 -32.49
CA ASP A 145 3.53 5.81 -33.50
C ASP A 145 2.94 7.04 -34.20
N GLU A 146 3.38 7.27 -35.42
CA GLU A 146 2.97 8.42 -36.23
C GLU A 146 1.48 8.37 -36.61
N SER A 147 0.81 7.21 -36.50
CA SER A 147 -0.61 7.06 -36.81
C SER A 147 -1.53 7.82 -35.84
N ILE A 148 -1.03 8.19 -34.68
CA ILE A 148 -1.77 8.90 -33.63
C ILE A 148 -2.03 10.38 -33.97
N VAL A 149 -1.43 10.93 -35.04
CA VAL A 149 -1.54 12.35 -35.47
C VAL A 149 -1.06 13.35 -34.41
N GLY A 150 -1.34 13.14 -33.11
CA GLY A 150 -0.93 13.97 -31.98
C GLY A 150 -1.51 13.50 -30.66
N GLY A 151 -0.92 13.99 -29.55
CA GLY A 151 -1.24 13.54 -28.20
C GLY A 151 -0.49 12.27 -27.80
N ALA A 152 -0.99 11.56 -26.77
CA ALA A 152 -0.39 10.32 -26.30
C ALA A 152 -1.46 9.35 -25.77
N ILE A 153 -1.19 8.06 -25.93
CA ILE A 153 -1.96 6.98 -25.32
C ILE A 153 -1.08 6.33 -24.26
N ILE A 154 -1.58 6.25 -23.05
CA ILE A 154 -0.87 5.67 -21.90
C ILE A 154 -1.58 4.37 -21.52
N ARG A 155 -0.82 3.27 -21.43
CA ARG A 155 -1.28 1.96 -20.98
C ARG A 155 -0.45 1.53 -19.79
N ALA A 156 -1.09 1.30 -18.65
CA ALA A 156 -0.43 0.87 -17.42
C ALA A 156 -1.25 -0.26 -16.78
N GLY A 157 -0.88 -1.50 -17.05
CA GLY A 157 -1.70 -2.66 -16.69
C GLY A 157 -3.09 -2.58 -17.31
N ASP A 158 -4.14 -2.59 -16.49
CA ASP A 158 -5.53 -2.50 -16.94
C ASP A 158 -6.00 -1.05 -17.21
N LEU A 159 -5.17 -0.05 -16.84
CA LEU A 159 -5.49 1.36 -17.03
C LEU A 159 -5.07 1.80 -18.43
N VAL A 160 -6.03 2.28 -19.24
CA VAL A 160 -5.77 2.94 -20.53
C VAL A 160 -6.26 4.38 -20.46
N ILE A 161 -5.36 5.31 -20.73
CA ILE A 161 -5.67 6.75 -20.83
C ILE A 161 -5.38 7.18 -22.26
N ASP A 162 -6.43 7.42 -23.04
CA ASP A 162 -6.33 7.91 -24.40
C ASP A 162 -6.51 9.44 -24.42
N GLY A 163 -5.38 10.15 -24.61
CA GLY A 163 -5.29 11.57 -24.82
C GLY A 163 -4.92 11.93 -26.26
N SER A 164 -5.07 11.00 -27.22
CA SER A 164 -4.81 11.25 -28.64
C SER A 164 -5.85 12.18 -29.25
N VAL A 165 -5.45 12.91 -30.30
CA VAL A 165 -6.37 13.76 -31.09
C VAL A 165 -7.48 12.93 -31.68
N ASN A 166 -7.19 11.74 -32.20
CA ASN A 166 -8.16 10.81 -32.75
C ASN A 166 -9.20 10.37 -31.70
N GLY A 167 -8.77 9.98 -30.52
CA GLY A 167 -9.68 9.59 -29.42
C GLY A 167 -10.56 10.75 -28.96
N GLN A 168 -10.07 11.98 -28.98
CA GLN A 168 -10.88 13.16 -28.66
C GLN A 168 -11.92 13.45 -29.75
N LEU A 169 -11.54 13.32 -31.02
CA LEU A 169 -12.47 13.49 -32.16
C LEU A 169 -13.57 12.42 -32.17
N GLU A 170 -13.25 11.17 -31.91
CA GLU A 170 -14.24 10.10 -31.77
C GLU A 170 -15.24 10.36 -30.63
N LYS A 171 -14.75 10.78 -29.47
CA LYS A 171 -15.62 11.18 -28.35
C LYS A 171 -16.56 12.32 -28.72
N LEU A 172 -16.04 13.34 -29.43
CA LEU A 172 -16.85 14.47 -29.88
C LEU A 172 -17.89 14.03 -30.92
N ALA A 173 -17.50 13.22 -31.90
CA ALA A 173 -18.41 12.67 -32.89
C ALA A 173 -19.55 11.85 -32.27
N ASN A 174 -19.22 10.99 -31.30
CA ASN A 174 -20.21 10.20 -30.55
C ASN A 174 -21.16 11.07 -29.72
N THR A 175 -20.65 12.17 -29.15
CA THR A 175 -21.50 13.11 -28.38
C THR A 175 -22.43 13.93 -29.26
N LEU A 176 -22.05 14.17 -30.53
CA LEU A 176 -22.86 14.93 -31.46
C LEU A 176 -23.90 14.06 -32.23
N MET A 177 -23.66 12.74 -32.30
CA MET A 177 -24.52 11.80 -32.99
C MET A 177 -25.49 11.03 -32.08
N GLY A 178 -25.35 11.12 -30.76
CA GLY A 178 -26.23 10.54 -29.74
C GLY A 178 -27.15 11.55 -29.11
#